data_a926bb4fd553c66b5eac5e9a438f743f
#
_entry.id   a926bb4fd553c66b5eac5e9a438f743f
#
_cell.length_a   1.000
_cell.length_b   1.000
_cell.length_c   1.000
_cell.angle_alpha   90.00
_cell.angle_beta   90.00
_cell.angle_gamma   90.00
#
_symmetry.space_group_name_H-M   'P 1'
#
loop_
_entity.id
_entity.type
_entity.pdbx_description
1 polymer ?
#
loop_
_entity_poly.entity_id
_entity_poly.type
_entity_poly.pdbx_seq_one_letter_code
_entity_poly.pdbx_strand_id
1 'polypeptide(L)'
;MGSGSGLWRRWPLLAAVAFVLLLAVGHVVVGARPPDVNASGDQVVAYFRDDGAAIRASAWLTIIALLPFGVLVAWFRRQVRGAARDVLLLGGAAYIVTQTVWQVLSVAPALHPDQLDPRTARILLDVTAYVGPMLTAGVLLFAAPIAWASMRHDNRAPAWFGWLTALLVAEQAAETVTILGTSGFIAPGGPMNFPLGAGLFVVWVIACGVVFPADGATLPAGVDATQKAVAA
;
A
#
# COMPACT_ATOMS: atom_id res chain seq x y z
N MET A 1 -29.13 -13.97 23.78
CA MET A 1 -28.59 -13.30 22.59
C MET A 1 -27.09 -13.55 22.55
N GLY A 2 -26.64 -14.43 21.65
CA GLY A 2 -25.29 -14.95 21.62
C GLY A 2 -24.25 -13.89 21.36
N SER A 3 -23.19 -13.90 22.15
CA SER A 3 -21.96 -13.11 21.91
C SER A 3 -21.43 -13.48 20.54
N GLY A 4 -21.67 -12.62 19.56
CA GLY A 4 -21.07 -12.72 18.24
C GLY A 4 -19.58 -12.94 18.42
N SER A 5 -19.07 -14.05 17.88
CA SER A 5 -17.72 -14.54 18.10
C SER A 5 -16.69 -13.43 17.94
N GLY A 6 -15.73 -13.33 18.86
CA GLY A 6 -14.71 -12.29 18.89
C GLY A 6 -13.88 -12.16 17.59
N LEU A 7 -14.04 -13.11 16.65
CA LEU A 7 -13.46 -13.07 15.31
C LEU A 7 -14.02 -11.93 14.45
N TRP A 8 -15.34 -11.68 14.51
CA TRP A 8 -15.97 -10.59 13.76
C TRP A 8 -15.51 -9.20 14.20
N ARG A 9 -15.06 -9.08 15.44
CA ARG A 9 -14.49 -7.82 15.95
C ARG A 9 -13.10 -7.53 15.39
N ARG A 10 -12.39 -8.56 14.92
CA ARG A 10 -10.99 -8.51 14.48
C ARG A 10 -10.81 -8.57 12.95
N TRP A 11 -11.90 -8.55 12.17
CA TRP A 11 -11.78 -8.66 10.73
C TRP A 11 -10.86 -7.58 10.08
N PRO A 12 -10.76 -6.31 10.59
CA PRO A 12 -9.81 -5.38 10.00
C PRO A 12 -8.35 -5.82 10.20
N LEU A 13 -8.04 -6.40 11.36
CA LEU A 13 -6.72 -6.99 11.61
C LEU A 13 -6.48 -8.20 10.71
N LEU A 14 -7.47 -9.07 10.53
CA LEU A 14 -7.35 -10.22 9.63
C LEU A 14 -7.12 -9.79 8.19
N ALA A 15 -7.81 -8.75 7.72
CA ALA A 15 -7.60 -8.19 6.39
C ALA A 15 -6.19 -7.56 6.25
N ALA A 16 -5.72 -6.84 7.28
CA ALA A 16 -4.37 -6.28 7.30
C ALA A 16 -3.30 -7.38 7.26
N VAL A 17 -3.46 -8.42 8.06
CA VAL A 17 -2.55 -9.58 8.10
C VAL A 17 -2.59 -10.32 6.76
N ALA A 18 -3.76 -10.57 6.19
CA ALA A 18 -3.89 -11.23 4.88
C ALA A 18 -3.20 -10.43 3.77
N PHE A 19 -3.40 -9.11 3.73
CA PHE A 19 -2.71 -8.22 2.79
C PHE A 19 -1.19 -8.34 2.93
N VAL A 20 -0.68 -8.18 4.13
CA VAL A 20 0.77 -8.20 4.39
C VAL A 20 1.38 -9.57 4.10
N LEU A 21 0.73 -10.66 4.50
CA LEU A 21 1.22 -12.01 4.24
C LEU A 21 1.28 -12.32 2.74
N LEU A 22 0.25 -11.95 1.99
CA LEU A 22 0.22 -12.16 0.54
C LEU A 22 1.32 -11.35 -0.16
N LEU A 23 1.54 -10.09 0.26
CA LEU A 23 2.66 -9.29 -0.26
C LEU A 23 4.02 -9.91 0.11
N ALA A 24 4.22 -10.30 1.38
CA ALA A 24 5.47 -10.87 1.84
C ALA A 24 5.77 -12.19 1.12
N VAL A 25 4.79 -13.08 1.00
CA VAL A 25 4.95 -14.33 0.25
C VAL A 25 5.23 -14.03 -1.22
N GLY A 26 4.49 -13.10 -1.83
CA GLY A 26 4.70 -12.72 -3.23
C GLY A 26 6.10 -12.18 -3.51
N HIS A 27 6.55 -11.20 -2.73
CA HIS A 27 7.80 -10.49 -3.03
C HIS A 27 9.06 -11.11 -2.40
N VAL A 28 8.94 -11.75 -1.23
CA VAL A 28 10.11 -12.24 -0.48
C VAL A 28 10.32 -13.73 -0.68
N VAL A 29 9.25 -14.54 -0.78
CA VAL A 29 9.36 -16.00 -0.83
C VAL A 29 9.31 -16.52 -2.27
N VAL A 30 8.38 -16.01 -3.07
CA VAL A 30 8.11 -16.48 -4.44
C VAL A 30 8.78 -15.60 -5.48
N GLY A 31 8.80 -14.28 -5.25
CA GLY A 31 9.28 -13.32 -6.23
C GLY A 31 10.77 -13.40 -6.48
N ALA A 32 11.14 -13.18 -7.72
CA ALA A 32 12.54 -13.04 -8.12
C ALA A 32 13.03 -11.62 -7.81
N ARG A 33 14.30 -11.51 -7.44
CA ARG A 33 14.93 -10.22 -7.22
C ARG A 33 15.26 -9.57 -8.56
N PRO A 34 14.70 -8.39 -8.86
CA PRO A 34 15.01 -7.70 -10.11
C PRO A 34 16.49 -7.33 -10.17
N PRO A 35 17.08 -7.29 -11.37
CA PRO A 35 18.45 -6.83 -11.59
C PRO A 35 18.65 -5.39 -11.09
N ASP A 36 19.91 -5.06 -10.78
CA ASP A 36 20.32 -3.70 -10.42
C ASP A 36 19.96 -2.69 -11.52
N VAL A 37 19.72 -1.44 -11.11
CA VAL A 37 19.41 -0.33 -12.04
C VAL A 37 20.51 -0.11 -13.11
N ASN A 38 21.74 -0.60 -12.90
CA ASN A 38 22.84 -0.53 -13.86
C ASN A 38 23.06 -1.85 -14.62
N ALA A 39 22.20 -2.85 -14.46
CA ALA A 39 22.33 -4.12 -15.17
C ALA A 39 22.25 -3.92 -16.70
N SER A 40 22.98 -4.73 -17.45
CA SER A 40 22.90 -4.72 -18.90
C SER A 40 21.55 -5.23 -19.41
N GLY A 41 21.17 -4.85 -20.64
CA GLY A 41 19.95 -5.35 -21.26
C GLY A 41 19.91 -6.88 -21.36
N ASP A 42 21.05 -7.54 -21.60
CA ASP A 42 21.14 -9.01 -21.65
C ASP A 42 20.87 -9.64 -20.29
N GLN A 43 21.35 -9.04 -19.20
CA GLN A 43 21.03 -9.47 -17.84
C GLN A 43 19.53 -9.33 -17.54
N VAL A 44 18.89 -8.29 -18.06
CA VAL A 44 17.44 -8.08 -17.90
C VAL A 44 16.64 -9.09 -18.71
N VAL A 45 17.05 -9.43 -19.93
CA VAL A 45 16.43 -10.51 -20.74
C VAL A 45 16.56 -11.85 -20.00
N ALA A 46 17.76 -12.15 -19.48
CA ALA A 46 17.99 -13.38 -18.71
C ALA A 46 17.06 -13.45 -17.48
N TYR A 47 16.92 -12.35 -16.72
CA TYR A 47 15.98 -12.26 -15.59
C TYR A 47 14.54 -12.59 -16.00
N PHE A 48 14.02 -12.01 -17.08
CA PHE A 48 12.66 -12.32 -17.52
C PHE A 48 12.48 -13.75 -18.01
N ARG A 49 13.55 -14.33 -18.58
CA ARG A 49 13.55 -15.72 -19.06
C ARG A 49 13.62 -16.71 -17.90
N ASP A 50 14.56 -16.54 -17.02
CA ASP A 50 14.90 -17.51 -15.97
C ASP A 50 13.87 -17.44 -14.83
N ASP A 51 13.43 -16.25 -14.47
CA ASP A 51 12.56 -15.98 -13.33
C ASP A 51 11.08 -15.74 -13.72
N GLY A 52 10.72 -15.90 -14.98
CA GLY A 52 9.40 -15.54 -15.49
C GLY A 52 8.22 -16.21 -14.76
N ALA A 53 8.39 -17.45 -14.28
CA ALA A 53 7.36 -18.12 -13.48
C ALA A 53 7.20 -17.46 -12.09
N ALA A 54 8.30 -17.13 -11.43
CA ALA A 54 8.33 -16.46 -10.13
C ALA A 54 7.72 -15.05 -10.23
N ILE A 55 8.06 -14.30 -11.30
CA ILE A 55 7.50 -12.97 -11.56
C ILE A 55 5.98 -13.04 -11.69
N ARG A 56 5.44 -13.98 -12.47
CA ARG A 56 4.00 -14.16 -12.64
C ARG A 56 3.30 -14.58 -11.35
N ALA A 57 3.88 -15.49 -10.58
CA ALA A 57 3.33 -15.94 -9.32
C ALA A 57 3.31 -14.82 -8.27
N SER A 58 4.39 -14.03 -8.18
CA SER A 58 4.48 -12.85 -7.33
C SER A 58 3.40 -11.81 -7.69
N ALA A 59 3.24 -11.53 -8.97
CA ALA A 59 2.23 -10.59 -9.46
C ALA A 59 0.80 -11.07 -9.12
N TRP A 60 0.51 -12.35 -9.30
CA TRP A 60 -0.78 -12.94 -8.93
C TRP A 60 -1.07 -12.78 -7.44
N LEU A 61 -0.12 -13.12 -6.56
CA LEU A 61 -0.26 -12.97 -5.11
C LEU A 61 -0.47 -11.51 -4.73
N THR A 62 0.24 -10.58 -5.37
CA THR A 62 0.09 -9.14 -5.12
C THR A 62 -1.30 -8.65 -5.52
N ILE A 63 -1.83 -9.07 -6.67
CA ILE A 63 -3.19 -8.70 -7.10
C ILE A 63 -4.23 -9.26 -6.12
N ILE A 64 -4.08 -10.49 -5.65
CA ILE A 64 -4.97 -11.05 -4.63
C ILE A 64 -4.87 -10.26 -3.31
N ALA A 65 -3.67 -9.78 -2.94
CA ALA A 65 -3.48 -8.95 -1.76
C ALA A 65 -4.26 -7.62 -1.83
N LEU A 66 -4.51 -7.08 -3.02
CA LEU A 66 -5.29 -5.85 -3.18
C LEU A 66 -6.76 -6.01 -2.76
N LEU A 67 -7.31 -7.23 -2.72
CA LEU A 67 -8.68 -7.47 -2.26
C LEU A 67 -8.85 -7.12 -0.76
N PRO A 68 -8.09 -7.73 0.18
CA PRO A 68 -8.17 -7.34 1.58
C PRO A 68 -7.74 -5.88 1.81
N PHE A 69 -6.82 -5.32 1.01
CA PHE A 69 -6.48 -3.90 1.09
C PHE A 69 -7.68 -3.01 0.70
N GLY A 70 -8.39 -3.31 -0.37
CA GLY A 70 -9.60 -2.58 -0.76
C GLY A 70 -10.68 -2.61 0.33
N VAL A 71 -10.82 -3.75 1.01
CA VAL A 71 -11.71 -3.87 2.18
C VAL A 71 -11.26 -2.97 3.32
N LEU A 72 -9.94 -2.87 3.59
CA LEU A 72 -9.38 -1.94 4.58
C LEU A 72 -9.63 -0.47 4.20
N VAL A 73 -9.44 -0.09 2.94
CA VAL A 73 -9.72 1.27 2.46
C VAL A 73 -11.19 1.63 2.72
N ALA A 74 -12.11 0.74 2.37
CA ALA A 74 -13.54 0.92 2.63
C ALA A 74 -13.87 1.04 4.14
N TRP A 75 -13.13 0.33 4.97
CA TRP A 75 -13.25 0.40 6.42
C TRP A 75 -12.72 1.72 6.98
N PHE A 76 -11.51 2.13 6.61
CA PHE A 76 -10.91 3.38 7.09
C PHE A 76 -11.69 4.61 6.66
N ARG A 77 -12.33 4.56 5.49
CA ARG A 77 -13.26 5.61 5.06
C ARG A 77 -14.34 5.90 6.11
N ARG A 78 -14.73 4.92 6.93
CA ARG A 78 -15.72 5.11 8.01
C ARG A 78 -15.13 5.76 9.26
N GLN A 79 -13.81 5.72 9.42
CA GLN A 79 -13.11 6.30 10.57
C GLN A 79 -12.80 7.80 10.38
N VAL A 80 -12.85 8.28 9.14
CA VAL A 80 -12.53 9.67 8.77
C VAL A 80 -13.81 10.39 8.32
N ARG A 81 -13.93 11.68 8.62
CA ARG A 81 -15.11 12.49 8.34
C ARG A 81 -14.83 13.61 7.33
N GLY A 82 -15.90 14.13 6.72
CA GLY A 82 -15.83 15.26 5.79
C GLY A 82 -15.01 14.95 4.54
N ALA A 83 -14.46 15.97 3.90
CA ALA A 83 -13.68 15.85 2.66
C ALA A 83 -12.45 14.94 2.81
N ALA A 84 -11.87 14.85 4.00
CA ALA A 84 -10.73 13.96 4.28
C ALA A 84 -11.06 12.48 4.00
N ARG A 85 -12.33 12.08 4.15
CA ARG A 85 -12.82 10.75 3.79
C ARG A 85 -12.70 10.45 2.30
N ASP A 86 -12.97 11.44 1.47
CA ASP A 86 -12.94 11.30 0.02
C ASP A 86 -11.49 11.32 -0.49
N VAL A 87 -10.61 12.11 0.14
CA VAL A 87 -9.16 12.09 -0.10
C VAL A 87 -8.56 10.71 0.23
N LEU A 88 -8.94 10.14 1.37
CA LEU A 88 -8.52 8.78 1.76
C LEU A 88 -8.96 7.73 0.74
N LEU A 89 -10.21 7.80 0.29
CA LEU A 89 -10.73 6.86 -0.71
C LEU A 89 -9.99 6.99 -2.04
N LEU A 90 -9.74 8.24 -2.48
CA LEU A 90 -8.96 8.51 -3.69
C LEU A 90 -7.54 7.95 -3.57
N GLY A 91 -6.88 8.15 -2.42
CA GLY A 91 -5.55 7.61 -2.15
C GLY A 91 -5.50 6.09 -2.20
N GLY A 92 -6.46 5.41 -1.54
CA GLY A 92 -6.56 3.96 -1.59
C GLY A 92 -6.82 3.43 -3.00
N ALA A 93 -7.69 4.08 -3.77
CA ALA A 93 -7.97 3.74 -5.16
C ALA A 93 -6.73 3.96 -6.04
N ALA A 94 -6.04 5.09 -5.87
CA ALA A 94 -4.80 5.38 -6.59
C ALA A 94 -3.72 4.33 -6.32
N TYR A 95 -3.53 3.93 -5.06
CA TYR A 95 -2.61 2.86 -4.70
C TYR A 95 -2.98 1.54 -5.42
N ILE A 96 -4.24 1.12 -5.38
CA ILE A 96 -4.69 -0.13 -6.03
C ILE A 96 -4.43 -0.08 -7.53
N VAL A 97 -4.79 1.02 -8.20
CA VAL A 97 -4.59 1.18 -9.64
C VAL A 97 -3.11 1.15 -9.99
N THR A 98 -2.28 1.94 -9.30
CA THR A 98 -0.83 2.02 -9.56
C THR A 98 -0.16 0.66 -9.32
N GLN A 99 -0.54 -0.03 -8.23
CA GLN A 99 -0.03 -1.37 -7.93
C GLN A 99 -0.43 -2.38 -9.01
N THR A 100 -1.66 -2.31 -9.52
CA THR A 100 -2.11 -3.18 -10.63
C THR A 100 -1.31 -2.89 -11.91
N VAL A 101 -1.12 -1.62 -12.26
CA VAL A 101 -0.31 -1.23 -13.41
C VAL A 101 1.13 -1.74 -13.27
N TRP A 102 1.71 -1.61 -12.08
CA TRP A 102 3.05 -2.14 -11.81
C TRP A 102 3.14 -3.65 -12.07
N GLN A 103 2.17 -4.44 -11.60
CA GLN A 103 2.16 -5.89 -11.84
C GLN A 103 2.01 -6.22 -13.33
N VAL A 104 1.17 -5.50 -14.07
CA VAL A 104 1.02 -5.69 -15.52
C VAL A 104 2.35 -5.43 -16.25
N LEU A 105 3.01 -4.32 -15.92
CA LEU A 105 4.31 -3.96 -16.52
C LEU A 105 5.41 -4.97 -16.16
N SER A 106 5.37 -5.55 -14.97
CA SER A 106 6.33 -6.58 -14.54
C SER A 106 6.11 -7.92 -15.24
N VAL A 107 4.86 -8.31 -15.47
CA VAL A 107 4.51 -9.62 -16.05
C VAL A 107 4.63 -9.63 -17.57
N ALA A 108 4.29 -8.54 -18.24
CA ALA A 108 4.23 -8.50 -19.70
C ALA A 108 5.55 -8.96 -20.38
N PRO A 109 6.74 -8.48 -19.96
CA PRO A 109 8.01 -8.95 -20.52
C PRO A 109 8.29 -10.43 -20.25
N ALA A 110 7.82 -10.96 -19.13
CA ALA A 110 8.03 -12.35 -18.71
C ALA A 110 7.13 -13.38 -19.43
N LEU A 111 6.21 -12.91 -20.29
CA LEU A 111 5.36 -13.82 -21.11
C LEU A 111 6.10 -14.33 -22.34
N HIS A 112 6.90 -13.48 -22.98
CA HIS A 112 7.60 -13.81 -24.23
C HIS A 112 9.06 -13.30 -24.19
N PRO A 113 9.89 -13.75 -23.22
CA PRO A 113 11.23 -13.21 -23.02
C PRO A 113 12.16 -13.42 -24.23
N ASP A 114 11.94 -14.48 -25.02
CA ASP A 114 12.74 -14.77 -26.20
C ASP A 114 12.47 -13.83 -27.39
N GLN A 115 11.41 -13.02 -27.31
CA GLN A 115 11.08 -12.01 -28.31
C GLN A 115 11.58 -10.61 -27.92
N LEU A 116 12.17 -10.47 -26.71
CA LEU A 116 12.68 -9.18 -26.23
C LEU A 116 14.10 -8.95 -26.69
N ASP A 117 14.34 -7.83 -27.35
CA ASP A 117 15.70 -7.33 -27.51
C ASP A 117 16.21 -6.68 -26.21
N PRO A 118 17.53 -6.69 -25.96
CA PRO A 118 18.12 -6.20 -24.72
C PRO A 118 17.80 -4.73 -24.39
N ARG A 119 17.64 -3.87 -25.39
CA ARG A 119 17.33 -2.45 -25.21
C ARG A 119 15.87 -2.28 -24.73
N THR A 120 14.94 -2.97 -25.36
CA THR A 120 13.52 -2.94 -24.97
C THR A 120 13.34 -3.53 -23.59
N ALA A 121 13.98 -4.65 -23.27
CA ALA A 121 13.94 -5.26 -21.94
C ALA A 121 14.41 -4.28 -20.86
N ARG A 122 15.51 -3.56 -21.12
CA ARG A 122 16.05 -2.55 -20.20
C ARG A 122 15.07 -1.40 -19.99
N ILE A 123 14.49 -0.84 -21.05
CA ILE A 123 13.50 0.24 -20.95
C ILE A 123 12.28 -0.20 -20.14
N LEU A 124 11.78 -1.41 -20.37
CA LEU A 124 10.63 -1.94 -19.62
C LEU A 124 10.94 -2.11 -18.13
N LEU A 125 12.15 -2.57 -17.78
CA LEU A 125 12.58 -2.65 -16.38
C LEU A 125 12.67 -1.28 -15.74
N ASP A 126 13.22 -0.28 -16.44
CA ASP A 126 13.29 1.10 -15.95
C ASP A 126 11.90 1.68 -15.71
N VAL A 127 10.98 1.53 -16.67
CA VAL A 127 9.59 1.97 -16.51
C VAL A 127 8.96 1.31 -15.27
N THR A 128 9.14 0.01 -15.10
CA THR A 128 8.62 -0.74 -13.95
C THR A 128 9.22 -0.23 -12.63
N ALA A 129 10.52 0.04 -12.60
CA ALA A 129 11.21 0.56 -11.42
C ALA A 129 10.68 1.95 -11.01
N TYR A 130 10.35 2.81 -11.96
CA TYR A 130 9.82 4.16 -11.70
C TYR A 130 8.34 4.17 -11.30
N VAL A 131 7.56 3.15 -11.62
CA VAL A 131 6.17 3.04 -11.12
C VAL A 131 6.14 2.83 -9.60
N GLY A 132 7.15 2.17 -9.01
CA GLY A 132 7.27 2.00 -7.57
C GLY A 132 7.15 3.32 -6.79
N PRO A 133 8.02 4.32 -7.05
CA PRO A 133 7.91 5.65 -6.43
C PRO A 133 6.57 6.36 -6.64
N MET A 134 5.81 6.04 -7.69
CA MET A 134 4.48 6.62 -7.90
C MET A 134 3.44 6.10 -6.91
N LEU A 135 3.68 4.96 -6.24
CA LEU A 135 2.82 4.46 -5.17
C LEU A 135 2.77 5.41 -3.98
N THR A 136 3.84 6.17 -3.73
CA THR A 136 3.93 7.13 -2.62
C THR A 136 2.79 8.15 -2.63
N ALA A 137 2.37 8.63 -3.81
CA ALA A 137 1.25 9.57 -3.91
C ALA A 137 -0.06 8.94 -3.41
N GLY A 138 -0.33 7.68 -3.76
CA GLY A 138 -1.48 6.93 -3.27
C GLY A 138 -1.42 6.73 -1.75
N VAL A 139 -0.25 6.34 -1.22
CA VAL A 139 -0.04 6.15 0.22
C VAL A 139 -0.19 7.47 0.98
N LEU A 140 0.36 8.57 0.48
CA LEU A 140 0.22 9.90 1.09
C LEU A 140 -1.24 10.32 1.20
N LEU A 141 -2.01 10.25 0.10
CA LEU A 141 -3.42 10.58 0.08
C LEU A 141 -4.25 9.66 0.99
N PHE A 142 -3.84 8.40 1.16
CA PHE A 142 -4.50 7.44 2.03
C PHE A 142 -4.15 7.67 3.51
N ALA A 143 -2.87 7.88 3.85
CA ALA A 143 -2.39 7.96 5.22
C ALA A 143 -2.55 9.36 5.85
N ALA A 144 -2.39 10.45 5.09
CA ALA A 144 -2.43 11.80 5.64
C ALA A 144 -3.77 12.15 6.33
N PRO A 145 -4.96 11.78 5.78
CA PRO A 145 -6.23 11.96 6.50
C PRO A 145 -6.31 11.18 7.82
N ILE A 146 -5.69 9.99 7.88
CA ILE A 146 -5.63 9.17 9.08
C ILE A 146 -4.69 9.81 10.11
N ALA A 147 -3.51 10.32 9.68
CA ALA A 147 -2.60 11.06 10.54
C ALA A 147 -3.30 12.26 11.16
N TRP A 148 -3.93 13.08 10.32
CA TRP A 148 -4.68 14.25 10.77
C TRP A 148 -5.78 13.91 11.77
N ALA A 149 -6.59 12.89 11.47
CA ALA A 149 -7.64 12.44 12.37
C ALA A 149 -7.07 11.91 13.68
N SER A 150 -5.96 11.18 13.66
CA SER A 150 -5.35 10.54 14.83
C SER A 150 -4.67 11.54 15.78
N MET A 151 -4.23 12.71 15.29
CA MET A 151 -3.58 13.73 16.09
C MET A 151 -4.56 14.73 16.75
N ARG A 152 -5.87 14.63 16.45
CA ARG A 152 -6.87 15.49 17.09
C ARG A 152 -7.20 14.98 18.50
N HIS A 153 -7.40 15.90 19.44
CA HIS A 153 -7.67 15.59 20.85
C HIS A 153 -8.95 14.79 21.09
N ASP A 154 -9.89 14.79 20.17
CA ASP A 154 -11.15 14.06 20.22
C ASP A 154 -11.07 12.64 19.65
N ASN A 155 -9.87 12.21 19.19
CA ASN A 155 -9.68 10.91 18.59
C ASN A 155 -9.40 9.82 19.62
N ARG A 156 -9.97 8.64 19.39
CA ARG A 156 -9.75 7.44 20.22
C ARG A 156 -8.47 6.67 19.89
N ALA A 157 -7.75 7.08 18.84
CA ALA A 157 -6.49 6.44 18.48
C ALA A 157 -5.40 6.79 19.53
N PRO A 158 -4.59 5.83 19.95
CA PRO A 158 -3.49 6.08 20.88
C PRO A 158 -2.44 6.99 20.23
N ALA A 159 -1.79 7.83 21.05
CA ALA A 159 -0.82 8.83 20.57
C ALA A 159 0.32 8.23 19.73
N TRP A 160 0.81 7.03 20.09
CA TRP A 160 1.86 6.33 19.32
C TRP A 160 1.45 6.04 17.88
N PHE A 161 0.16 5.75 17.64
CA PHE A 161 -0.35 5.49 16.29
C PHE A 161 -0.38 6.76 15.45
N GLY A 162 -0.74 7.91 16.06
CA GLY A 162 -0.65 9.21 15.39
C GLY A 162 0.78 9.52 14.95
N TRP A 163 1.76 9.29 15.81
CA TRP A 163 3.18 9.45 15.48
C TRP A 163 3.68 8.48 14.43
N LEU A 164 3.30 7.21 14.50
CA LEU A 164 3.64 6.21 13.47
C LEU A 164 3.08 6.63 12.10
N THR A 165 1.83 7.12 12.07
CA THR A 165 1.21 7.57 10.82
C THR A 165 1.87 8.85 10.29
N ALA A 166 2.23 9.79 11.17
CA ALA A 166 2.98 10.98 10.78
C ALA A 166 4.37 10.64 10.24
N LEU A 167 5.05 9.66 10.84
CA LEU A 167 6.34 9.16 10.36
C LEU A 167 6.20 8.54 8.97
N LEU A 168 5.17 7.71 8.73
CA LEU A 168 4.89 7.16 7.41
C LEU A 168 4.66 8.27 6.38
N VAL A 169 3.83 9.26 6.70
CA VAL A 169 3.56 10.39 5.79
C VAL A 169 4.84 11.16 5.47
N ALA A 170 5.68 11.44 6.46
CA ALA A 170 6.94 12.13 6.26
C ALA A 170 7.93 11.31 5.41
N GLU A 171 8.02 10.01 5.68
CA GLU A 171 8.87 9.08 4.94
C GLU A 171 8.39 8.98 3.49
N GLN A 172 7.11 8.77 3.25
CA GLN A 172 6.55 8.68 1.90
C GLN A 172 6.70 9.99 1.11
N ALA A 173 6.60 11.14 1.78
CA ALA A 173 6.90 12.43 1.14
C ALA A 173 8.38 12.54 0.75
N ALA A 174 9.29 12.11 1.62
CA ALA A 174 10.72 12.07 1.33
C ALA A 174 11.05 11.05 0.21
N GLU A 175 10.36 9.90 0.20
CA GLU A 175 10.55 8.85 -0.81
C GLU A 175 10.26 9.34 -2.24
N THR A 176 9.45 10.38 -2.44
CA THR A 176 9.23 10.97 -3.76
C THR A 176 10.53 11.40 -4.44
N VAL A 177 11.59 11.69 -3.69
CA VAL A 177 12.91 12.04 -4.23
C VAL A 177 13.56 10.89 -4.99
N THR A 178 13.13 9.64 -4.79
CA THR A 178 13.64 8.47 -5.52
C THR A 178 13.46 8.58 -7.03
N ILE A 179 12.49 9.36 -7.49
CA ILE A 179 12.30 9.64 -8.92
C ILE A 179 13.49 10.37 -9.55
N LEU A 180 14.29 11.08 -8.75
CA LEU A 180 15.50 11.78 -9.18
C LEU A 180 16.76 10.91 -9.04
N GLY A 181 16.64 9.76 -8.37
CA GLY A 181 17.77 8.87 -8.08
C GLY A 181 18.12 8.00 -9.28
N THR A 182 19.42 7.89 -9.58
CA THR A 182 19.94 7.01 -10.64
C THR A 182 20.78 5.86 -10.07
N SER A 183 21.16 5.93 -8.79
CA SER A 183 21.97 4.90 -8.13
C SER A 183 21.95 5.06 -6.61
N GLY A 184 22.40 4.04 -5.90
CA GLY A 184 22.61 4.06 -4.44
C GLY A 184 21.32 4.08 -3.62
N PHE A 185 21.35 4.78 -2.48
CA PHE A 185 20.28 4.76 -1.48
C PHE A 185 18.92 5.24 -2.00
N ILE A 186 18.92 6.28 -2.84
CA ILE A 186 17.72 6.91 -3.40
C ILE A 186 17.35 6.38 -4.80
N ALA A 187 18.03 5.35 -5.31
CA ALA A 187 17.63 4.77 -6.59
C ALA A 187 16.26 4.10 -6.49
N PRO A 188 15.46 4.07 -7.57
CA PRO A 188 14.26 3.27 -7.63
C PRO A 188 14.56 1.80 -7.26
N GLY A 189 13.78 1.21 -6.34
CA GLY A 189 14.07 -0.12 -5.79
C GLY A 189 15.24 -0.18 -4.80
N GLY A 190 15.90 0.95 -4.52
CA GLY A 190 16.97 1.06 -3.53
C GLY A 190 16.48 0.98 -2.08
N PRO A 191 17.42 1.11 -1.10
CA PRO A 191 17.09 0.93 0.31
C PRO A 191 16.04 1.89 0.87
N MET A 192 15.93 3.09 0.32
CA MET A 192 14.90 4.05 0.72
C MET A 192 13.50 3.56 0.32
N ASN A 193 13.36 3.05 -0.88
CA ASN A 193 12.08 2.64 -1.43
C ASN A 193 11.62 1.28 -0.89
N PHE A 194 12.44 0.24 -0.99
CA PHE A 194 11.98 -1.11 -0.68
C PHE A 194 12.05 -1.46 0.81
N PRO A 195 13.21 -1.52 1.49
CA PRO A 195 13.22 -1.94 2.88
C PRO A 195 12.67 -0.88 3.85
N LEU A 196 12.87 0.40 3.59
CA LEU A 196 12.40 1.45 4.50
C LEU A 196 10.93 1.79 4.24
N GLY A 197 10.57 2.23 3.05
CA GLY A 197 9.21 2.67 2.71
C GLY A 197 8.21 1.53 2.79
N ALA A 198 8.46 0.43 2.08
CA ALA A 198 7.58 -0.74 2.11
C ALA A 198 7.51 -1.36 3.52
N GLY A 199 8.62 -1.44 4.26
CA GLY A 199 8.67 -1.97 5.62
C GLY A 199 7.82 -1.12 6.58
N LEU A 200 7.96 0.18 6.54
CA LEU A 200 7.18 1.10 7.38
C LEU A 200 5.68 1.04 7.02
N PHE A 201 5.35 0.97 5.73
CA PHE A 201 3.96 0.81 5.29
C PHE A 201 3.32 -0.49 5.79
N VAL A 202 4.04 -1.61 5.73
CA VAL A 202 3.59 -2.90 6.25
C VAL A 202 3.31 -2.84 7.75
N VAL A 203 4.24 -2.28 8.55
CA VAL A 203 4.07 -2.09 9.99
C VAL A 203 2.86 -1.23 10.27
N TRP A 204 2.69 -0.14 9.54
CA TRP A 204 1.57 0.77 9.69
C TRP A 204 0.22 0.12 9.34
N VAL A 205 0.12 -0.67 8.27
CA VAL A 205 -1.11 -1.39 7.90
C VAL A 205 -1.54 -2.36 9.02
N ILE A 206 -0.59 -3.10 9.61
CA ILE A 206 -0.88 -3.97 10.76
C ILE A 206 -1.34 -3.14 11.96
N ALA A 207 -0.65 -2.03 12.26
CA ALA A 207 -1.04 -1.13 13.35
C ALA A 207 -2.46 -0.58 13.16
N CYS A 208 -2.85 -0.24 11.93
CA CYS A 208 -4.21 0.14 11.60
C CYS A 208 -5.24 -0.95 11.97
N GLY A 209 -4.98 -2.20 11.63
CA GLY A 209 -5.85 -3.32 11.97
C GLY A 209 -5.99 -3.57 13.47
N VAL A 210 -4.93 -3.25 14.25
CA VAL A 210 -4.93 -3.35 15.71
C VAL A 210 -5.72 -2.21 16.36
N VAL A 211 -5.48 -0.98 15.90
CA VAL A 211 -6.04 0.24 16.54
C VAL A 211 -7.52 0.44 16.25
N PHE A 212 -8.00 -0.01 15.09
CA PHE A 212 -9.39 0.20 14.67
C PHE A 212 -10.17 -1.13 14.57
N PRO A 213 -10.58 -1.74 15.70
CA PRO A 213 -11.42 -2.94 15.69
C PRO A 213 -12.83 -2.63 15.16
N ALA A 214 -13.52 -3.64 14.65
CA ALA A 214 -14.81 -3.49 13.99
C ALA A 214 -15.90 -2.82 14.86
N ASP A 215 -15.89 -3.05 16.16
CA ASP A 215 -16.91 -2.52 17.09
C ASP A 215 -16.65 -1.08 17.56
N GLY A 216 -15.47 -0.53 17.26
CA GLY A 216 -15.11 0.87 17.59
C GLY A 216 -15.83 1.92 16.75
N ALA A 217 -16.56 1.50 15.74
CA ALA A 217 -17.06 2.36 14.66
C ALA A 217 -18.37 3.10 14.96
N THR A 218 -19.03 2.82 16.04
CA THR A 218 -20.12 3.71 16.46
C THR A 218 -19.53 4.85 17.29
N LEU A 219 -18.97 5.86 16.63
CA LEU A 219 -19.04 7.19 17.22
C LEU A 219 -20.51 7.41 17.54
N PRO A 220 -20.88 7.80 18.77
CA PRO A 220 -22.23 8.24 19.03
C PRO A 220 -22.52 9.27 17.94
N ALA A 221 -23.54 9.00 17.13
CA ALA A 221 -24.11 10.03 16.30
C ALA A 221 -24.30 11.18 17.26
N GLY A 222 -23.55 12.27 17.04
CA GLY A 222 -23.89 13.53 17.68
C GLY A 222 -25.33 13.73 17.25
N VAL A 223 -26.21 13.33 18.11
CA VAL A 223 -27.64 13.47 17.93
C VAL A 223 -27.81 14.90 17.57
N ASP A 224 -28.41 15.14 16.46
CA ASP A 224 -29.12 16.33 16.14
C ASP A 224 -29.91 16.86 17.33
N ALA A 225 -29.21 17.36 18.33
CA ALA A 225 -29.79 18.19 19.38
C ALA A 225 -30.41 19.46 18.75
N THR A 226 -29.92 19.83 17.58
CA THR A 226 -30.45 20.95 16.79
C THR A 226 -31.76 20.62 16.07
N GLN A 227 -31.99 19.37 15.67
CA GLN A 227 -33.26 19.00 15.04
C GLN A 227 -34.41 18.82 16.05
N LYS A 228 -34.13 18.48 17.30
CA LYS A 228 -35.16 18.44 18.34
C LYS A 228 -35.58 19.82 18.87
N ALA A 229 -34.72 20.83 18.74
CA ALA A 229 -35.04 22.21 19.15
C ALA A 229 -35.88 22.98 18.12
N VAL A 230 -36.02 22.50 16.89
CA VAL A 230 -36.83 23.11 15.84
C VAL A 230 -38.23 22.46 15.73
N ALA A 231 -38.45 21.32 16.37
CA ALA A 231 -39.72 20.58 16.37
C ALA A 231 -40.51 20.72 17.67
N ALA A 232 -40.08 21.54 18.62
CA ALA A 232 -40.75 21.92 19.86
C ALA A 232 -41.10 23.43 19.85
#